data_1d05f4d2dde75d980bfd78dfd180e2ed
#
_entry.id   1d05f4d2dde75d980bfd78dfd180e2ed
#
_cell.length_a   1.000
_cell.length_b   1.000
_cell.length_c   1.000
_cell.angle_alpha   90.00
_cell.angle_beta   90.00
_cell.angle_gamma   90.00
#
_symmetry.space_group_name_H-M   'P 1'
#
loop_
_entity.id
_entity.type
_entity.pdbx_description
1 polymer ?
#
loop_
_entity_poly.entity_id
_entity_poly.type
_entity_poly.pdbx_seq_one_letter_code
_entity_poly.pdbx_strand_id
1 'polypeptide(L)'
;MSVEATEVYENAREAVRKFIGAEKSNEIIFTRNTTESLNLVAYSYGLSNVKKGDEIVVSIMEHHSDLLPWQMVAKTCGAELKFIECSKDGSIDLEKVKELITSRTKIVAMTQVSNVLGREYPVKEIAKLAHEKGAVMVVDGAQSTPHMRVDVTDLDADFFAFSGHKLLAPMGIGVLYGKEKLLEKMPPFLSGGEMIDSVTRTSACLLYTSDAA
;
A
#
# COMPACT_ATOMS: atom_id res chain seq x y z
N MET A 1 9.59 -26.05 -5.29
CA MET A 1 10.12 -25.38 -6.52
C MET A 1 11.53 -25.86 -6.76
N SER A 2 12.01 -25.87 -8.02
CA SER A 2 13.42 -26.16 -8.27
C SER A 2 14.27 -24.97 -7.76
N VAL A 3 15.52 -25.22 -7.37
CA VAL A 3 16.48 -24.19 -6.94
C VAL A 3 16.55 -23.05 -7.98
N GLU A 4 16.61 -23.41 -9.25
CA GLU A 4 16.64 -22.48 -10.38
C GLU A 4 15.43 -21.54 -10.45
N ALA A 5 14.22 -22.06 -10.20
CA ALA A 5 13.02 -21.23 -10.18
C ALA A 5 12.99 -20.27 -8.97
N THR A 6 13.50 -20.72 -7.83
CA THR A 6 13.66 -19.87 -6.64
C THR A 6 14.66 -18.74 -6.89
N GLU A 7 15.80 -19.04 -7.52
CA GLU A 7 16.80 -18.03 -7.87
C GLU A 7 16.24 -16.96 -8.83
N VAL A 8 15.47 -17.37 -9.84
CA VAL A 8 14.83 -16.43 -10.78
C VAL A 8 13.84 -15.53 -10.05
N TYR A 9 13.04 -16.10 -9.13
CA TYR A 9 12.04 -15.37 -8.36
C TYR A 9 12.69 -14.33 -7.42
N GLU A 10 13.71 -14.73 -6.66
CA GLU A 10 14.42 -13.82 -5.75
C GLU A 10 15.25 -12.76 -6.48
N ASN A 11 15.83 -13.09 -7.63
CA ASN A 11 16.50 -12.12 -8.48
C ASN A 11 15.51 -11.06 -9.03
N ALA A 12 14.28 -11.47 -9.38
CA ALA A 12 13.24 -10.55 -9.79
C ALA A 12 12.83 -9.61 -8.63
N ARG A 13 12.70 -10.15 -7.41
CA ARG A 13 12.42 -9.37 -6.19
C ARG A 13 13.51 -8.31 -5.95
N GLU A 14 14.77 -8.72 -6.05
CA GLU A 14 15.91 -7.80 -5.90
C GLU A 14 15.97 -6.73 -7.01
N ALA A 15 15.60 -7.08 -8.24
CA ALA A 15 15.50 -6.13 -9.35
C ALA A 15 14.42 -5.07 -9.07
N VAL A 16 13.25 -5.49 -8.60
CA VAL A 16 12.16 -4.58 -8.20
C VAL A 16 12.58 -3.71 -7.04
N ARG A 17 13.21 -4.28 -5.99
CA ARG A 17 13.74 -3.52 -4.86
C ARG A 17 14.60 -2.35 -5.31
N LYS A 18 15.58 -2.62 -6.17
CA LYS A 18 16.49 -1.59 -6.73
C LYS A 18 15.74 -0.57 -7.58
N PHE A 19 14.76 -1.03 -8.35
CA PHE A 19 14.00 -0.20 -9.29
C PHE A 19 13.18 0.89 -8.58
N ILE A 20 12.59 0.57 -7.42
CA ILE A 20 11.78 1.52 -6.64
C ILE A 20 12.49 2.12 -5.43
N GLY A 21 13.79 1.83 -5.23
CA GLY A 21 14.59 2.39 -4.12
C GLY A 21 14.23 1.83 -2.74
N ALA A 22 13.70 0.60 -2.64
CA ALA A 22 13.42 -0.03 -1.36
C ALA A 22 14.72 -0.48 -0.66
N GLU A 23 14.73 -0.49 0.68
CA GLU A 23 15.92 -0.85 1.45
C GLU A 23 16.20 -2.35 1.41
N LYS A 24 15.17 -3.18 1.54
CA LYS A 24 15.28 -4.63 1.67
C LYS A 24 14.39 -5.37 0.67
N SER A 25 14.83 -6.55 0.24
CA SER A 25 14.07 -7.38 -0.69
C SER A 25 12.79 -7.97 -0.05
N ASN A 26 12.79 -8.23 1.26
CA ASN A 26 11.60 -8.71 1.99
C ASN A 26 10.50 -7.64 2.17
N GLU A 27 10.75 -6.40 1.74
CA GLU A 27 9.74 -5.34 1.63
C GLU A 27 8.94 -5.42 0.31
N ILE A 28 9.31 -6.32 -0.60
CA ILE A 28 8.68 -6.49 -1.91
C ILE A 28 7.80 -7.73 -1.90
N ILE A 29 6.51 -7.55 -2.16
CA ILE A 29 5.52 -8.62 -2.25
C ILE A 29 4.98 -8.64 -3.68
N PHE A 30 5.06 -9.79 -4.35
CA PHE A 30 4.44 -9.97 -5.66
C PHE A 30 2.95 -10.27 -5.51
N THR A 31 2.15 -9.56 -6.28
CA THR A 31 0.70 -9.67 -6.36
C THR A 31 0.27 -9.82 -7.82
N ARG A 32 -1.02 -9.89 -8.09
CA ARG A 32 -1.53 -9.93 -9.46
C ARG A 32 -1.62 -8.55 -10.13
N ASN A 33 -1.77 -7.48 -9.34
CA ASN A 33 -1.90 -6.09 -9.80
C ASN A 33 -2.01 -5.12 -8.61
N THR A 34 -2.02 -3.81 -8.89
CA THR A 34 -2.24 -2.75 -7.89
C THR A 34 -3.52 -2.96 -7.07
N THR A 35 -4.62 -3.39 -7.71
CA THR A 35 -5.88 -3.62 -7.00
C THR A 35 -5.73 -4.67 -5.91
N GLU A 36 -5.07 -5.80 -6.19
CA GLU A 36 -4.81 -6.81 -5.17
C GLU A 36 -3.87 -6.29 -4.08
N SER A 37 -2.81 -5.56 -4.44
CA SER A 37 -1.89 -4.94 -3.48
C SER A 37 -2.61 -4.03 -2.49
N LEU A 38 -3.46 -3.12 -2.97
CA LEU A 38 -4.21 -2.20 -2.13
C LEU A 38 -5.27 -2.93 -1.28
N ASN A 39 -5.93 -3.96 -1.83
CA ASN A 39 -6.82 -4.81 -1.04
C ASN A 39 -6.06 -5.59 0.03
N LEU A 40 -4.85 -6.11 -0.26
CA LEU A 40 -4.02 -6.78 0.73
C LEU A 40 -3.74 -5.84 1.93
N VAL A 41 -3.32 -4.59 1.66
CA VAL A 41 -3.13 -3.60 2.74
C VAL A 41 -4.44 -3.34 3.49
N ALA A 42 -5.56 -3.17 2.79
CA ALA A 42 -6.85 -2.91 3.41
C ALA A 42 -7.31 -4.06 4.32
N TYR A 43 -7.24 -5.30 3.84
CA TYR A 43 -7.68 -6.48 4.59
C TYR A 43 -6.73 -6.84 5.73
N SER A 44 -5.41 -6.83 5.49
CA SER A 44 -4.44 -7.26 6.49
C SER A 44 -4.10 -6.12 7.46
N TYR A 45 -3.69 -4.94 6.97
CA TYR A 45 -3.35 -3.81 7.83
C TYR A 45 -4.60 -3.04 8.28
N GLY A 46 -5.48 -2.66 7.34
CA GLY A 46 -6.60 -1.80 7.61
C GLY A 46 -7.56 -2.37 8.65
N LEU A 47 -8.08 -3.58 8.43
CA LEU A 47 -9.02 -4.22 9.36
C LEU A 47 -8.42 -4.52 10.74
N SER A 48 -7.09 -4.67 10.84
CA SER A 48 -6.40 -4.98 12.11
C SER A 48 -6.04 -3.73 12.92
N ASN A 49 -5.87 -2.59 12.28
CA ASN A 49 -5.36 -1.37 12.92
C ASN A 49 -6.39 -0.25 13.04
N VAL A 50 -7.47 -0.27 12.24
CA VAL A 50 -8.53 0.73 12.27
C VAL A 50 -9.66 0.27 13.20
N LYS A 51 -10.15 1.20 14.04
CA LYS A 51 -11.21 0.95 15.02
C LYS A 51 -12.33 1.96 14.86
N LYS A 52 -13.43 1.71 15.55
CA LYS A 52 -14.59 2.63 15.61
C LYS A 52 -14.15 4.01 16.10
N GLY A 53 -14.47 5.04 15.32
CA GLY A 53 -14.15 6.44 15.61
C GLY A 53 -12.78 6.89 15.11
N ASP A 54 -11.96 5.98 14.56
CA ASP A 54 -10.76 6.34 13.79
C ASP A 54 -11.14 6.96 12.43
N GLU A 55 -10.16 7.53 11.75
CA GLU A 55 -10.33 8.18 10.46
C GLU A 55 -9.43 7.57 9.41
N ILE A 56 -9.97 7.44 8.20
CA ILE A 56 -9.22 7.11 6.98
C ILE A 56 -9.35 8.31 6.04
N VAL A 57 -8.24 8.82 5.54
CA VAL A 57 -8.21 9.96 4.63
C VAL A 57 -7.81 9.46 3.23
N VAL A 58 -8.62 9.76 2.23
CA VAL A 58 -8.34 9.43 0.81
C VAL A 58 -8.52 10.68 -0.05
N SER A 59 -7.93 10.71 -1.25
CA SER A 59 -8.24 11.82 -2.14
C SER A 59 -9.52 11.54 -2.95
N ILE A 60 -10.19 12.60 -3.41
CA ILE A 60 -11.33 12.43 -4.35
C ILE A 60 -10.88 12.03 -5.75
N MET A 61 -9.57 12.09 -6.05
CA MET A 61 -8.99 11.80 -7.35
C MET A 61 -8.54 10.34 -7.48
N GLU A 62 -8.86 9.48 -6.50
CA GLU A 62 -8.42 8.11 -6.50
C GLU A 62 -9.06 7.27 -7.60
N HIS A 63 -8.28 6.36 -8.15
CA HIS A 63 -8.83 5.23 -8.89
C HIS A 63 -9.69 4.37 -7.95
N HIS A 64 -10.76 3.76 -8.46
CA HIS A 64 -11.64 2.90 -7.65
C HIS A 64 -10.88 1.82 -6.86
N SER A 65 -9.74 1.35 -7.37
CA SER A 65 -8.87 0.38 -6.68
C SER A 65 -8.26 0.92 -5.39
N ASP A 66 -8.11 2.25 -5.26
CA ASP A 66 -7.60 2.92 -4.05
C ASP A 66 -8.68 3.69 -3.27
N LEU A 67 -9.94 3.55 -3.66
CA LEU A 67 -11.08 4.10 -2.94
C LEU A 67 -11.91 3.01 -2.27
N LEU A 68 -12.33 1.99 -3.04
CA LEU A 68 -13.29 0.98 -2.57
C LEU A 68 -12.79 0.14 -1.39
N PRO A 69 -11.50 -0.25 -1.32
CA PRO A 69 -10.98 -0.96 -0.16
C PRO A 69 -11.11 -0.16 1.15
N TRP A 70 -10.86 1.16 1.09
CA TRP A 70 -10.95 2.03 2.26
C TRP A 70 -12.39 2.29 2.70
N GLN A 71 -13.33 2.36 1.75
CA GLN A 71 -14.77 2.38 2.06
C GLN A 71 -15.20 1.11 2.79
N MET A 72 -14.70 -0.04 2.36
CA MET A 72 -14.95 -1.33 3.02
C MET A 72 -14.39 -1.35 4.43
N VAL A 73 -13.13 -0.94 4.65
CA VAL A 73 -12.52 -0.88 5.99
C VAL A 73 -13.28 0.08 6.89
N ALA A 74 -13.56 1.31 6.42
CA ALA A 74 -14.30 2.31 7.20
C ALA A 74 -15.67 1.79 7.63
N LYS A 75 -16.43 1.18 6.71
CA LYS A 75 -17.74 0.57 7.00
C LYS A 75 -17.63 -0.58 8.01
N THR A 76 -16.66 -1.47 7.85
CA THR A 76 -16.50 -2.66 8.68
C THR A 76 -16.07 -2.29 10.11
N CYS A 77 -15.14 -1.35 10.23
CA CYS A 77 -14.58 -0.94 11.52
C CYS A 77 -15.40 0.17 12.22
N GLY A 78 -16.35 0.79 11.53
CA GLY A 78 -17.08 1.97 12.05
C GLY A 78 -16.20 3.22 12.14
N ALA A 79 -15.24 3.35 11.23
CA ALA A 79 -14.37 4.50 11.08
C ALA A 79 -14.99 5.54 10.13
N GLU A 80 -14.52 6.78 10.22
CA GLU A 80 -14.91 7.88 9.35
C GLU A 80 -14.01 7.92 8.11
N LEU A 81 -14.60 7.95 6.90
CA LEU A 81 -13.89 8.18 5.67
C LEU A 81 -13.93 9.67 5.32
N LYS A 82 -12.77 10.29 5.19
CA LYS A 82 -12.59 11.70 4.85
C LYS A 82 -11.90 11.87 3.51
N PHE A 83 -12.15 13.01 2.86
CA PHE A 83 -11.65 13.24 1.51
C PHE A 83 -10.77 14.47 1.43
N ILE A 84 -9.60 14.32 0.82
CA ILE A 84 -8.77 15.42 0.35
C ILE A 84 -9.42 15.95 -0.93
N GLU A 85 -9.91 17.17 -0.86
CA GLU A 85 -10.52 17.87 -1.98
C GLU A 85 -9.46 18.47 -2.90
N CYS A 86 -9.79 18.64 -4.18
CA CYS A 86 -8.95 19.36 -5.13
C CYS A 86 -9.68 20.59 -5.69
N SER A 87 -8.89 21.54 -6.16
CA SER A 87 -9.38 22.70 -6.92
C SER A 87 -9.82 22.29 -8.32
N LYS A 88 -10.45 23.18 -9.08
CA LYS A 88 -10.91 22.91 -10.46
C LYS A 88 -9.80 22.52 -11.42
N ASP A 89 -8.57 22.94 -11.17
CA ASP A 89 -7.38 22.56 -11.92
C ASP A 89 -6.71 21.27 -11.41
N GLY A 90 -7.32 20.60 -10.43
CA GLY A 90 -6.80 19.38 -9.80
C GLY A 90 -5.71 19.62 -8.76
N SER A 91 -5.40 20.86 -8.37
CA SER A 91 -4.41 21.16 -7.33
C SER A 91 -4.95 20.86 -5.93
N ILE A 92 -4.03 20.52 -5.02
CA ILE A 92 -4.31 20.25 -3.60
C ILE A 92 -3.73 21.39 -2.77
N ASP A 93 -4.47 21.79 -1.75
CA ASP A 93 -4.06 22.73 -0.73
C ASP A 93 -3.51 21.97 0.49
N LEU A 94 -2.20 22.02 0.69
CA LEU A 94 -1.54 21.28 1.79
C LEU A 94 -1.95 21.77 3.18
N GLU A 95 -2.35 23.04 3.36
CA GLU A 95 -2.83 23.52 4.63
C GLU A 95 -4.17 22.87 4.98
N LYS A 96 -5.07 22.71 4.00
CA LYS A 96 -6.33 21.98 4.21
C LYS A 96 -6.09 20.49 4.49
N VAL A 97 -5.11 19.87 3.82
CA VAL A 97 -4.73 18.48 4.11
C VAL A 97 -4.23 18.34 5.55
N LYS A 98 -3.41 19.29 6.01
CA LYS A 98 -2.91 19.33 7.39
C LYS A 98 -4.03 19.47 8.43
N GLU A 99 -5.05 20.28 8.15
CA GLU A 99 -6.23 20.41 9.02
C GLU A 99 -7.10 19.14 9.01
N LEU A 100 -7.17 18.45 7.87
CA LEU A 100 -7.97 17.24 7.68
C LEU A 100 -7.40 16.03 8.43
N ILE A 101 -6.05 15.90 8.47
CA ILE A 101 -5.34 14.80 9.14
C ILE A 101 -5.25 15.09 10.64
N THR A 102 -5.90 14.27 11.46
CA THR A 102 -5.98 14.45 12.91
C THR A 102 -5.27 13.30 13.66
N SER A 103 -5.22 13.36 14.97
CA SER A 103 -4.69 12.26 15.82
C SER A 103 -5.54 10.98 15.74
N ARG A 104 -6.74 11.04 15.19
CA ARG A 104 -7.61 9.87 14.93
C ARG A 104 -7.34 9.25 13.57
N THR A 105 -6.65 9.93 12.67
CA THR A 105 -6.30 9.39 11.36
C THR A 105 -5.33 8.23 11.52
N LYS A 106 -5.64 7.09 10.90
CA LYS A 106 -4.82 5.87 10.91
C LYS A 106 -4.20 5.58 9.56
N ILE A 107 -4.89 5.94 8.50
CA ILE A 107 -4.48 5.68 7.12
C ILE A 107 -4.71 6.94 6.30
N VAL A 108 -3.71 7.32 5.52
CA VAL A 108 -3.84 8.27 4.41
C VAL A 108 -3.51 7.52 3.13
N ALA A 109 -4.45 7.44 2.20
CA ALA A 109 -4.26 6.76 0.92
C ALA A 109 -4.40 7.76 -0.23
N MET A 110 -3.42 7.73 -1.15
CA MET A 110 -3.39 8.69 -2.24
C MET A 110 -2.60 8.20 -3.45
N THR A 111 -3.12 8.47 -4.63
CA THR A 111 -2.36 8.27 -5.87
C THR A 111 -1.23 9.29 -6.00
N GLN A 112 -0.04 8.84 -6.45
CA GLN A 112 1.07 9.75 -6.73
C GLN A 112 0.85 10.53 -8.02
N VAL A 113 0.27 9.87 -9.04
CA VAL A 113 -0.10 10.51 -10.32
C VAL A 113 -1.52 10.08 -10.70
N SER A 114 -2.38 11.07 -10.94
CA SER A 114 -3.77 10.78 -11.34
C SER A 114 -3.83 10.10 -12.71
N ASN A 115 -4.59 9.01 -12.79
CA ASN A 115 -4.88 8.33 -14.05
C ASN A 115 -5.80 9.12 -14.99
N VAL A 116 -6.50 10.13 -14.49
CA VAL A 116 -7.43 10.98 -15.25
C VAL A 116 -6.76 12.29 -15.66
N LEU A 117 -6.10 12.95 -14.69
CA LEU A 117 -5.54 14.30 -14.89
C LEU A 117 -4.07 14.26 -15.34
N GLY A 118 -3.36 13.13 -15.14
CA GLY A 118 -1.91 13.04 -15.37
C GLY A 118 -1.11 13.97 -14.45
N ARG A 119 -1.73 14.44 -13.36
CA ARG A 119 -1.12 15.37 -12.41
C ARG A 119 -0.38 14.60 -11.32
N GLU A 120 0.85 15.01 -11.02
CA GLU A 120 1.61 14.55 -9.88
C GLU A 120 1.16 15.28 -8.60
N TYR A 121 1.09 14.52 -7.51
CA TYR A 121 0.68 15.01 -6.20
C TYR A 121 1.84 14.96 -5.18
N PRO A 122 1.85 15.87 -4.19
CA PRO A 122 2.91 15.99 -3.20
C PRO A 122 2.80 14.90 -2.12
N VAL A 123 2.90 13.63 -2.52
CA VAL A 123 2.73 12.48 -1.60
C VAL A 123 3.78 12.46 -0.48
N LYS A 124 4.99 12.96 -0.73
CA LYS A 124 6.05 13.07 0.28
C LYS A 124 5.67 14.02 1.41
N GLU A 125 5.16 15.20 1.07
CA GLU A 125 4.69 16.20 2.02
C GLU A 125 3.48 15.67 2.81
N ILE A 126 2.59 14.97 2.14
CA ILE A 126 1.41 14.36 2.76
C ILE A 126 1.81 13.20 3.67
N ALA A 127 2.79 12.38 3.28
CA ALA A 127 3.35 11.33 4.13
C ALA A 127 3.89 11.90 5.44
N LYS A 128 4.65 13.00 5.37
CA LYS A 128 5.13 13.71 6.57
C LYS A 128 4.00 14.15 7.48
N LEU A 129 2.95 14.77 6.93
CA LEU A 129 1.76 15.18 7.71
C LEU A 129 1.04 13.99 8.35
N ALA A 130 0.94 12.86 7.64
CA ALA A 130 0.37 11.62 8.14
C ALA A 130 1.18 11.08 9.32
N HIS A 131 2.51 10.97 9.16
CA HIS A 131 3.43 10.47 10.19
C HIS A 131 3.46 11.35 11.43
N GLU A 132 3.36 12.67 11.32
CA GLU A 132 3.25 13.59 12.46
C GLU A 132 2.02 13.29 13.35
N LYS A 133 1.00 12.63 12.79
CA LYS A 133 -0.21 12.20 13.52
C LYS A 133 -0.25 10.71 13.85
N GLY A 134 0.79 9.97 13.46
CA GLY A 134 0.89 8.51 13.67
C GLY A 134 0.07 7.68 12.68
N ALA A 135 -0.35 8.26 11.56
CA ALA A 135 -1.01 7.58 10.46
C ALA A 135 0.02 6.98 9.50
N VAL A 136 -0.33 5.91 8.78
CA VAL A 136 0.47 5.35 7.69
C VAL A 136 0.08 5.99 6.35
N MET A 137 1.06 6.08 5.45
CA MET A 137 0.87 6.57 4.08
C MET A 137 0.85 5.41 3.09
N VAL A 138 -0.26 5.24 2.39
CA VAL A 138 -0.45 4.27 1.30
C VAL A 138 -0.46 5.01 -0.03
N VAL A 139 0.42 4.61 -0.94
CA VAL A 139 0.58 5.30 -2.23
C VAL A 139 0.19 4.38 -3.38
N ASP A 140 -0.80 4.79 -4.18
CA ASP A 140 -1.04 4.19 -5.49
C ASP A 140 -0.04 4.75 -6.50
N GLY A 141 0.96 3.93 -6.83
CA GLY A 141 2.01 4.22 -7.80
C GLY A 141 1.73 3.69 -9.20
N ALA A 142 0.49 3.28 -9.50
CA ALA A 142 0.15 2.64 -10.78
C ALA A 142 0.45 3.52 -11.99
N GLN A 143 0.35 4.83 -11.87
CA GLN A 143 0.68 5.76 -12.95
C GLN A 143 2.05 6.42 -12.80
N SER A 144 2.58 6.58 -11.60
CA SER A 144 3.92 7.18 -11.42
C SER A 144 5.02 6.22 -11.85
N THR A 145 4.95 4.96 -11.43
CA THR A 145 6.02 3.97 -11.67
C THR A 145 6.40 3.80 -13.16
N PRO A 146 5.47 3.80 -14.14
CA PRO A 146 5.84 3.72 -15.55
C PRO A 146 6.36 5.04 -16.16
N HIS A 147 6.12 6.18 -15.53
CA HIS A 147 6.33 7.48 -16.16
C HIS A 147 7.41 8.33 -15.52
N MET A 148 7.84 8.01 -14.29
CA MET A 148 8.83 8.78 -13.56
C MET A 148 9.69 7.87 -12.67
N ARG A 149 10.85 8.38 -12.24
CA ARG A 149 11.65 7.68 -11.25
C ARG A 149 10.93 7.72 -9.90
N VAL A 150 10.73 6.55 -9.33
CA VAL A 150 10.17 6.38 -7.98
C VAL A 150 11.28 5.96 -7.04
N ASP A 151 11.28 6.54 -5.84
CA ASP A 151 12.09 6.12 -4.70
C ASP A 151 11.19 6.10 -3.47
N VAL A 152 10.77 4.90 -3.05
CA VAL A 152 9.80 4.72 -1.96
C VAL A 152 10.36 5.17 -0.61
N THR A 153 11.69 5.14 -0.45
CA THR A 153 12.37 5.61 0.76
C THR A 153 12.37 7.13 0.82
N ASP A 154 12.65 7.80 -0.31
CA ASP A 154 12.58 9.27 -0.39
C ASP A 154 11.14 9.78 -0.25
N LEU A 155 10.17 9.08 -0.80
CA LEU A 155 8.74 9.39 -0.62
C LEU A 155 8.26 9.19 0.82
N ASP A 156 9.00 8.44 1.62
CA ASP A 156 8.63 7.95 2.95
C ASP A 156 7.28 7.23 2.96
N ALA A 157 6.97 6.52 1.87
CA ALA A 157 5.77 5.71 1.77
C ALA A 157 5.84 4.52 2.73
N ASP A 158 4.75 4.23 3.43
CA ASP A 158 4.64 3.04 4.26
C ASP A 158 4.23 1.82 3.45
N PHE A 159 3.36 2.05 2.46
CA PHE A 159 2.99 1.09 1.42
C PHE A 159 2.97 1.78 0.06
N PHE A 160 3.42 1.07 -0.97
CA PHE A 160 3.42 1.55 -2.35
C PHE A 160 3.02 0.41 -3.30
N ALA A 161 2.06 0.64 -4.19
CA ALA A 161 1.50 -0.39 -5.05
C ALA A 161 1.56 -0.01 -6.53
N PHE A 162 1.92 -0.96 -7.39
CA PHE A 162 1.86 -0.77 -8.84
C PHE A 162 1.61 -2.07 -9.61
N SER A 163 1.29 -1.94 -10.90
CA SER A 163 0.97 -3.05 -11.80
C SER A 163 1.99 -3.18 -12.92
N GLY A 164 2.47 -4.39 -13.16
CA GLY A 164 3.49 -4.67 -14.18
C GLY A 164 3.01 -4.37 -15.60
N HIS A 165 1.74 -4.61 -15.94
CA HIS A 165 1.22 -4.35 -17.28
C HIS A 165 1.27 -2.88 -17.71
N LYS A 166 1.37 -1.93 -16.78
CA LYS A 166 1.61 -0.52 -17.08
C LYS A 166 3.08 -0.20 -17.33
N LEU A 167 3.99 -1.13 -16.97
CA LEU A 167 5.45 -1.09 -17.15
C LEU A 167 5.92 -2.02 -18.27
N LEU A 168 5.09 -2.29 -19.28
CA LEU A 168 5.38 -3.19 -20.40
C LEU A 168 5.60 -4.67 -19.99
N ALA A 169 5.31 -5.05 -18.77
CA ALA A 169 5.31 -6.43 -18.33
C ALA A 169 3.98 -7.13 -18.66
N PRO A 170 3.91 -8.46 -18.61
CA PRO A 170 2.66 -9.20 -18.79
C PRO A 170 1.57 -8.78 -17.79
N MET A 171 0.31 -9.00 -18.17
CA MET A 171 -0.81 -8.94 -17.23
C MET A 171 -0.69 -10.03 -16.17
N GLY A 172 -1.25 -9.78 -14.99
CA GLY A 172 -1.27 -10.78 -13.89
C GLY A 172 -0.06 -10.69 -12.95
N ILE A 173 0.77 -9.65 -13.06
CA ILE A 173 1.83 -9.33 -12.11
C ILE A 173 1.69 -7.89 -11.60
N GLY A 174 1.81 -7.73 -10.30
CA GLY A 174 1.87 -6.46 -9.60
C GLY A 174 2.83 -6.54 -8.43
N VAL A 175 3.04 -5.44 -7.79
CA VAL A 175 3.95 -5.32 -6.64
C VAL A 175 3.28 -4.50 -5.55
N LEU A 176 3.44 -4.97 -4.33
CA LEU A 176 3.29 -4.20 -3.11
C LEU A 176 4.67 -4.04 -2.46
N TYR A 177 5.07 -2.79 -2.23
CA TYR A 177 6.10 -2.46 -1.26
C TYR A 177 5.43 -2.17 0.08
N GLY A 178 6.04 -2.62 1.16
CA GLY A 178 5.66 -2.26 2.52
C GLY A 178 6.87 -2.20 3.43
N LYS A 179 6.94 -1.19 4.32
CA LYS A 179 8.01 -1.12 5.32
C LYS A 179 8.01 -2.41 6.16
N GLU A 180 9.15 -3.09 6.26
CA GLU A 180 9.31 -4.37 6.97
C GLU A 180 8.61 -4.39 8.34
N LYS A 181 8.83 -3.38 9.17
CA LYS A 181 8.22 -3.26 10.51
C LYS A 181 6.68 -3.26 10.53
N LEU A 182 6.04 -2.89 9.40
CA LEU A 182 4.59 -2.94 9.25
C LEU A 182 4.15 -4.31 8.75
N LEU A 183 4.85 -4.85 7.75
CA LEU A 183 4.59 -6.18 7.21
C LEU A 183 4.67 -7.26 8.30
N GLU A 184 5.68 -7.20 9.18
CA GLU A 184 5.85 -8.13 10.31
C GLU A 184 4.65 -8.19 11.28
N LYS A 185 3.85 -7.12 11.32
CA LYS A 185 2.70 -7.01 12.22
C LYS A 185 1.37 -7.29 11.52
N MET A 186 1.39 -7.44 10.21
CA MET A 186 0.18 -7.70 9.45
C MET A 186 -0.23 -9.17 9.58
N PRO A 187 -1.51 -9.46 9.84
CA PRO A 187 -2.00 -10.83 9.66
C PRO A 187 -1.92 -11.19 8.17
N PRO A 188 -1.70 -12.48 7.84
CA PRO A 188 -1.62 -12.93 6.46
C PRO A 188 -2.91 -12.61 5.70
N PHE A 189 -2.76 -12.19 4.44
CA PHE A 189 -3.89 -11.95 3.54
C PHE A 189 -4.57 -13.25 3.13
N LEU A 190 -3.78 -14.28 2.84
CA LEU A 190 -4.24 -15.63 2.51
C LEU A 190 -3.69 -16.61 3.52
N SER A 191 -4.49 -17.62 3.88
CA SER A 191 -4.05 -18.70 4.76
C SER A 191 -3.89 -19.99 3.95
N GLY A 192 -2.79 -20.70 4.16
CA GLY A 192 -2.49 -21.92 3.40
C GLY A 192 -1.30 -22.70 3.93
N GLY A 193 -0.69 -23.51 3.08
CA GLY A 193 0.52 -24.26 3.39
C GLY A 193 1.77 -23.39 3.42
N GLU A 194 2.87 -23.97 3.93
CA GLU A 194 4.23 -23.37 3.98
C GLU A 194 4.39 -22.12 4.86
N MET A 195 3.32 -21.68 5.53
CA MET A 195 3.33 -20.53 6.43
C MET A 195 3.07 -20.91 7.91
N ILE A 196 3.04 -22.20 8.22
CA ILE A 196 2.64 -22.73 9.53
C ILE A 196 3.86 -23.25 10.28
N ASP A 197 4.11 -22.72 11.49
CA ASP A 197 5.05 -23.29 12.45
C ASP A 197 4.40 -24.47 13.20
N SER A 198 3.19 -24.24 13.71
CA SER A 198 2.43 -25.28 14.40
C SER A 198 0.94 -25.09 14.19
N VAL A 199 0.17 -26.19 14.20
CA VAL A 199 -1.28 -26.17 14.03
C VAL A 199 -1.96 -27.09 15.02
N THR A 200 -3.09 -26.64 15.59
CA THR A 200 -4.02 -27.41 16.39
C THR A 200 -5.37 -27.52 15.67
N ARG A 201 -6.37 -28.13 16.30
CA ARG A 201 -7.73 -28.19 15.71
C ARG A 201 -8.41 -26.83 15.62
N THR A 202 -7.99 -25.85 16.42
CA THR A 202 -8.69 -24.56 16.56
C THR A 202 -7.78 -23.35 16.39
N SER A 203 -6.46 -23.55 16.25
CA SER A 203 -5.49 -22.47 16.14
C SER A 203 -4.25 -22.89 15.33
N ALA A 204 -3.56 -21.92 14.76
CA ALA A 204 -2.27 -22.10 14.12
C ALA A 204 -1.30 -21.01 14.60
N CYS A 205 -0.03 -21.37 14.75
CA CYS A 205 1.08 -20.43 14.84
C CYS A 205 1.68 -20.30 13.46
N LEU A 206 1.87 -19.08 13.01
CA LEU A 206 2.36 -18.78 11.66
C LEU A 206 3.82 -18.41 11.72
N LEU A 207 4.59 -18.88 10.74
CA LEU A 207 5.90 -18.34 10.44
C LEU A 207 5.72 -16.98 9.78
N TYR A 208 6.46 -15.99 10.23
CA TYR A 208 6.56 -14.74 9.50
C TYR A 208 7.50 -14.94 8.31
N THR A 209 6.96 -14.83 7.12
CA THR A 209 7.73 -14.76 5.88
C THR A 209 7.11 -13.70 4.97
N SER A 210 7.92 -13.02 4.16
CA SER A 210 7.44 -12.06 3.16
C SER A 210 6.47 -12.69 2.14
N ASP A 211 6.49 -14.02 2.01
CA ASP A 211 5.63 -14.77 1.10
C ASP A 211 4.30 -15.21 1.73
N ALA A 212 4.13 -14.99 3.03
CA ALA A 212 2.87 -15.24 3.76
C ALA A 212 1.91 -14.02 3.76
N ALA A 213 2.33 -12.90 3.20
CA ALA A 213 1.54 -11.67 3.12
C ALA A 213 0.49 -11.72 2.01
#